data_3c89fb0afc5dfb2946a9d088939debe1
#
_entry.id   3c89fb0afc5dfb2946a9d088939debe1
#
_cell.length_a   1.000
_cell.length_b   1.000
_cell.length_c   1.000
_cell.angle_alpha   90.00
_cell.angle_beta   90.00
_cell.angle_gamma   90.00
#
_symmetry.space_group_name_H-M   'P 1'
#
loop_
_entity.id
_entity.type
_entity.pdbx_description
1 polymer ?
#
loop_
_entity_poly.entity_id
_entity_poly.type
_entity_poly.pdbx_seq_one_letter_code
_entity_poly.pdbx_strand_id
1 'polypeptide(L)'
;MKRILILIFTIFLTFSAIGQEKKVLRGFDGGMMLHTGYLSGKIPGIGFSAKGAPLGIGGVARLCLGSHFRVGGEGYVSTLHQLRNGSYVKYGWGGLLADYSHRIGRFVPYAGLTIGGGSASGLIINEFSGEEWGELQDASYGKQAFFALDPFLGCEYVLTERIHLTAKLDWLLMPGKAWGLPDGPRIYFGFIFCH
;
A
#
# COMPACT_ATOMS: atom_id res chain seq x y z
N MET A 1 7.74 -30.59 0.23
CA MET A 1 8.40 -29.65 -0.67
C MET A 1 8.30 -30.04 -2.15
N LYS A 2 8.70 -31.26 -2.60
CA LYS A 2 8.61 -31.67 -4.02
C LYS A 2 7.21 -31.57 -4.65
N ARG A 3 6.13 -31.90 -3.90
CA ARG A 3 4.75 -31.83 -4.41
C ARG A 3 4.26 -30.38 -4.64
N ILE A 4 4.70 -29.43 -3.83
CA ILE A 4 4.36 -28.01 -3.98
C ILE A 4 5.09 -27.43 -5.20
N LEU A 5 6.35 -27.81 -5.41
CA LEU A 5 7.13 -27.39 -6.58
C LEU A 5 6.51 -27.88 -7.89
N ILE A 6 6.02 -29.14 -7.90
CA ILE A 6 5.32 -29.73 -9.05
C ILE A 6 4.03 -28.98 -9.34
N LEU A 7 3.26 -28.62 -8.28
CA LEU A 7 2.01 -27.89 -8.43
C LEU A 7 2.24 -26.48 -9.01
N ILE A 8 3.25 -25.77 -8.52
CA ILE A 8 3.65 -24.46 -9.04
C ILE A 8 4.12 -24.57 -10.50
N PHE A 9 4.91 -25.60 -10.82
CA PHE A 9 5.39 -25.82 -12.18
C PHE A 9 4.27 -26.21 -13.15
N THR A 10 3.28 -26.99 -12.69
CA THR A 10 2.11 -27.36 -13.50
C THR A 10 1.23 -26.14 -13.75
N ILE A 11 1.00 -25.28 -12.75
CA ILE A 11 0.28 -24.01 -12.91
C ILE A 11 1.01 -23.11 -13.91
N PHE A 12 2.35 -23.03 -13.84
CA PHE A 12 3.15 -22.23 -14.78
C PHE A 12 3.07 -22.76 -16.22
N LEU A 13 3.06 -24.09 -16.40
CA LEU A 13 2.92 -24.74 -17.71
C LEU A 13 1.51 -24.55 -18.30
N THR A 14 0.45 -24.60 -17.48
CA THR A 14 -0.92 -24.35 -17.96
C THR A 14 -1.12 -22.90 -18.39
N PHE A 15 -0.49 -21.94 -17.69
CA PHE A 15 -0.48 -20.53 -18.15
C PHE A 15 0.25 -20.33 -19.47
N SER A 16 1.33 -21.08 -19.72
CA SER A 16 2.08 -21.02 -20.98
C SER A 16 1.29 -21.61 -22.17
N ALA A 17 0.46 -22.61 -21.93
CA ALA A 17 -0.36 -23.27 -22.99
C ALA A 17 -1.57 -22.42 -23.43
N ILE A 18 -2.10 -21.56 -22.56
CA ILE A 18 -3.23 -20.67 -22.88
C ILE A 18 -2.77 -19.45 -23.70
N GLY A 19 -1.45 -19.21 -23.80
CA GLY A 19 -0.83 -18.03 -24.41
C GLY A 19 -0.67 -18.03 -25.93
N GLN A 20 -1.11 -19.05 -26.66
CA GLN A 20 -0.72 -19.20 -28.07
C GLN A 20 -1.56 -18.40 -29.10
N GLU A 21 -2.67 -17.73 -28.74
CA GLU A 21 -3.45 -17.02 -29.75
C GLU A 21 -3.83 -15.54 -29.48
N LYS A 22 -3.55 -15.00 -28.29
CA LYS A 22 -3.73 -13.54 -28.04
C LYS A 22 -2.52 -13.04 -27.28
N LYS A 23 -1.96 -11.89 -27.64
CA LYS A 23 -0.92 -11.22 -26.87
C LYS A 23 -1.39 -11.11 -25.41
N VAL A 24 -0.91 -12.04 -24.56
CA VAL A 24 -1.28 -12.10 -23.14
C VAL A 24 -0.84 -10.81 -22.47
N LEU A 25 0.36 -10.35 -22.78
CA LEU A 25 0.87 -9.07 -22.32
C LEU A 25 0.45 -7.98 -23.32
N ARG A 26 -0.38 -7.04 -22.88
CA ARG A 26 -0.85 -5.90 -23.68
C ARG A 26 -0.05 -4.63 -23.46
N GLY A 27 0.60 -4.49 -22.32
CA GLY A 27 1.37 -3.32 -21.97
C GLY A 27 1.75 -3.33 -20.50
N PHE A 28 2.29 -2.23 -20.04
CA PHE A 28 2.54 -1.97 -18.64
C PHE A 28 2.01 -0.58 -18.27
N ASP A 29 1.66 -0.43 -17.03
CA ASP A 29 1.30 0.85 -16.45
C ASP A 29 2.00 1.06 -15.11
N GLY A 30 2.11 2.30 -14.71
CA GLY A 30 2.68 2.65 -13.44
C GLY A 30 2.54 4.11 -13.12
N GLY A 31 2.58 4.44 -11.85
CA GLY A 31 2.39 5.82 -11.46
C GLY A 31 2.65 6.08 -9.99
N MET A 32 2.40 7.32 -9.62
CA MET A 32 2.57 7.80 -8.25
C MET A 32 1.25 8.30 -7.70
N MET A 33 1.03 8.05 -6.41
CA MET A 33 -0.16 8.48 -5.70
C MET A 33 0.22 9.09 -4.36
N LEU A 34 -0.44 10.18 -4.03
CA LEU A 34 -0.50 10.71 -2.66
C LEU A 34 -1.67 10.05 -1.95
N HIS A 35 -1.55 9.83 -0.64
CA HIS A 35 -2.64 9.27 0.13
C HIS A 35 -2.78 9.92 1.49
N THR A 36 -4.00 9.87 1.97
CA THR A 36 -4.37 10.20 3.33
C THR A 36 -5.47 9.23 3.79
N GLY A 37 -5.93 9.36 5.00
CA GLY A 37 -6.99 8.49 5.53
C GLY A 37 -7.20 8.73 7.01
N TYR A 38 -7.74 7.73 7.68
CA TYR A 38 -7.88 7.74 9.12
C TYR A 38 -7.27 6.46 9.70
N LEU A 39 -6.30 6.62 10.57
CA LEU A 39 -5.67 5.52 11.29
C LEU A 39 -6.02 5.59 12.78
N SER A 40 -6.28 4.43 13.38
CA SER A 40 -6.53 4.30 14.82
C SER A 40 -6.00 2.96 15.32
N GLY A 41 -5.16 2.99 16.35
CA GLY A 41 -4.62 1.77 16.96
C GLY A 41 -3.57 2.08 18.02
N LYS A 42 -2.92 1.02 18.52
CA LYS A 42 -1.85 1.12 19.52
C LYS A 42 -0.51 0.72 18.91
N ILE A 43 0.54 1.40 19.30
CA ILE A 43 1.90 1.02 18.89
C ILE A 43 2.42 0.00 19.92
N PRO A 44 2.71 -1.24 19.50
CA PRO A 44 3.27 -2.25 20.37
C PRO A 44 4.62 -1.81 20.96
N GLY A 45 4.84 -2.10 22.23
CA GLY A 45 6.08 -1.78 22.94
C GLY A 45 6.11 -0.39 23.60
N ILE A 46 5.29 0.56 23.14
CA ILE A 46 5.24 1.90 23.70
C ILE A 46 3.91 2.15 24.43
N GLY A 47 2.89 1.31 24.21
CA GLY A 47 1.56 1.47 24.82
C GLY A 47 0.76 2.69 24.34
N PHE A 48 1.28 3.43 23.38
CA PHE A 48 0.71 4.67 22.87
C PHE A 48 -0.40 4.41 21.86
N SER A 49 -1.52 5.13 22.01
CA SER A 49 -2.63 5.08 21.06
C SER A 49 -2.43 6.15 19.98
N ALA A 50 -2.14 5.73 18.75
CA ALA A 50 -2.04 6.62 17.61
C ALA A 50 -3.40 6.76 16.93
N LYS A 51 -3.85 7.99 16.72
CA LYS A 51 -5.08 8.32 15.98
C LYS A 51 -4.85 9.56 15.15
N GLY A 52 -5.30 9.55 13.90
CA GLY A 52 -5.24 10.74 13.05
C GLY A 52 -5.21 10.45 11.56
N ALA A 53 -4.99 11.50 10.80
CA ALA A 53 -4.87 11.44 9.35
C ALA A 53 -3.39 11.38 8.94
N PRO A 54 -2.88 10.25 8.44
CA PRO A 54 -1.53 10.16 7.90
C PRO A 54 -1.48 10.86 6.54
N LEU A 55 -0.32 11.38 6.21
CA LEU A 55 0.01 11.80 4.86
C LEU A 55 1.09 10.88 4.29
N GLY A 56 0.91 10.45 3.06
CA GLY A 56 1.85 9.53 2.45
C GLY A 56 1.92 9.66 0.93
N ILE A 57 2.95 9.02 0.41
CA ILE A 57 3.24 8.94 -1.01
C ILE A 57 3.72 7.54 -1.35
N GLY A 58 3.45 7.10 -2.55
CA GLY A 58 3.96 5.85 -3.07
C GLY A 58 3.65 5.69 -4.53
N GLY A 59 3.78 4.47 -5.01
CA GLY A 59 3.56 4.18 -6.41
C GLY A 59 3.21 2.73 -6.67
N VAL A 60 2.79 2.51 -7.89
CA VAL A 60 2.39 1.21 -8.43
C VAL A 60 3.04 0.99 -9.79
N ALA A 61 3.37 -0.26 -10.09
CA ALA A 61 3.80 -0.69 -11.43
C ALA A 61 3.12 -2.02 -11.75
N ARG A 62 2.44 -2.11 -12.91
CA ARG A 62 1.62 -3.27 -13.27
C ARG A 62 1.86 -3.68 -14.71
N LEU A 63 1.74 -4.97 -14.96
CA LEU A 63 1.67 -5.59 -16.27
C LEU A 63 0.20 -5.85 -16.61
N CYS A 64 -0.24 -5.39 -17.77
CA CYS A 64 -1.61 -5.57 -18.25
C CYS A 64 -1.72 -6.91 -18.98
N LEU A 65 -2.45 -7.85 -18.38
CA LEU A 65 -2.67 -9.20 -18.90
C LEU A 65 -4.08 -9.31 -19.52
N GLY A 66 -4.10 -9.52 -20.83
CA GLY A 66 -5.39 -9.53 -21.54
C GLY A 66 -6.12 -8.20 -21.42
N SER A 67 -7.45 -8.24 -21.31
CA SER A 67 -8.30 -7.04 -21.32
C SER A 67 -8.64 -6.49 -19.95
N HIS A 68 -8.48 -7.30 -18.90
CA HIS A 68 -9.08 -7.01 -17.61
C HIS A 68 -8.15 -7.22 -16.41
N PHE A 69 -7.16 -8.09 -16.51
CA PHE A 69 -6.29 -8.43 -15.39
C PHE A 69 -5.00 -7.63 -15.43
N ARG A 70 -4.58 -7.15 -14.27
CA ARG A 70 -3.28 -6.52 -14.08
C ARG A 70 -2.60 -7.13 -12.88
N VAL A 71 -1.29 -7.37 -13.00
CA VAL A 71 -0.46 -7.90 -11.91
C VAL A 71 0.80 -7.08 -11.79
N GLY A 72 1.28 -6.87 -10.58
CA GLY A 72 2.45 -6.04 -10.41
C GLY A 72 2.87 -5.88 -8.96
N GLY A 73 3.36 -4.70 -8.63
CA GLY A 73 3.73 -4.34 -7.27
C GLY A 73 3.40 -2.90 -6.95
N GLU A 74 3.18 -2.66 -5.69
CA GLU A 74 3.00 -1.30 -5.16
C GLU A 74 3.72 -1.13 -3.84
N GLY A 75 4.01 0.12 -3.49
CA GLY A 75 4.61 0.44 -2.21
C GLY A 75 4.39 1.89 -1.82
N TYR A 76 4.20 2.08 -0.52
CA TYR A 76 3.83 3.38 0.06
C TYR A 76 4.56 3.63 1.37
N VAL A 77 4.76 4.90 1.63
CA VAL A 77 5.25 5.39 2.93
C VAL A 77 4.30 6.47 3.40
N SER A 78 3.88 6.40 4.66
CA SER A 78 3.07 7.43 5.30
C SER A 78 3.59 7.81 6.67
N THR A 79 3.34 9.05 7.05
CA THR A 79 3.72 9.60 8.35
C THR A 79 2.49 10.21 9.00
N LEU A 80 2.29 9.87 10.24
CA LEU A 80 1.28 10.44 11.12
C LEU A 80 1.98 11.24 12.22
N HIS A 81 1.83 12.56 12.18
CA HIS A 81 2.26 13.43 13.27
C HIS A 81 1.21 13.42 14.38
N GLN A 82 1.60 13.03 15.59
CA GLN A 82 0.65 12.79 16.66
C GLN A 82 0.53 13.94 17.65
N LEU A 83 1.63 14.59 17.95
CA LEU A 83 1.67 15.63 18.97
C LEU A 83 2.50 16.83 18.48
N ARG A 84 2.27 17.98 19.11
CA ARG A 84 3.05 19.21 18.83
C ARG A 84 4.53 19.11 19.25
N ASN A 85 4.88 18.10 20.06
CA ASN A 85 6.23 17.88 20.58
C ASN A 85 7.16 17.09 19.63
N GLY A 86 6.77 16.88 18.38
CA GLY A 86 7.58 16.15 17.40
C GLY A 86 7.42 14.63 17.41
N SER A 87 6.49 14.06 18.21
CA SER A 87 6.16 12.64 18.17
C SER A 87 5.52 12.26 16.82
N TYR A 88 5.95 11.14 16.25
CA TYR A 88 5.42 10.68 14.96
C TYR A 88 5.33 9.16 14.88
N VAL A 89 4.48 8.69 13.98
CA VAL A 89 4.41 7.30 13.57
C VAL A 89 4.59 7.23 12.06
N LYS A 90 5.52 6.40 11.61
CA LYS A 90 5.84 6.19 10.21
C LYS A 90 5.56 4.75 9.82
N TYR A 91 4.88 4.59 8.67
CA TYR A 91 4.61 3.30 8.04
C TYR A 91 5.27 3.25 6.68
N GLY A 92 5.92 2.11 6.39
CA GLY A 92 6.34 1.78 5.03
C GLY A 92 5.90 0.37 4.74
N TRP A 93 5.20 0.15 3.61
CA TRP A 93 4.74 -1.15 3.19
C TRP A 93 4.73 -1.28 1.68
N GLY A 94 4.75 -2.51 1.19
CA GLY A 94 4.64 -2.81 -0.21
C GLY A 94 4.45 -4.29 -0.44
N GLY A 95 4.03 -4.65 -1.65
CA GLY A 95 3.74 -6.02 -1.97
C GLY A 95 3.44 -6.26 -3.44
N LEU A 96 3.11 -7.52 -3.72
CA LEU A 96 2.62 -7.95 -5.02
C LEU A 96 1.11 -7.69 -5.07
N LEU A 97 0.66 -7.09 -6.15
CA LEU A 97 -0.75 -6.79 -6.38
C LEU A 97 -1.29 -7.57 -7.59
N ALA A 98 -2.57 -7.88 -7.52
CA ALA A 98 -3.37 -8.30 -8.65
C ALA A 98 -4.72 -7.58 -8.61
N ASP A 99 -5.14 -7.04 -9.75
CA ASP A 99 -6.44 -6.38 -9.88
C ASP A 99 -7.19 -6.81 -11.14
N TYR A 100 -8.49 -6.64 -11.09
CA TYR A 100 -9.40 -6.73 -12.22
C TYR A 100 -9.89 -5.33 -12.55
N SER A 101 -9.79 -4.92 -13.81
CA SER A 101 -10.22 -3.63 -14.30
C SER A 101 -11.16 -3.77 -15.51
N HIS A 102 -12.11 -2.86 -15.64
CA HIS A 102 -13.04 -2.83 -16.75
C HIS A 102 -13.23 -1.41 -17.28
N ARG A 103 -12.95 -1.21 -18.57
CA ARG A 103 -13.07 0.12 -19.18
C ARG A 103 -14.50 0.41 -19.61
N ILE A 104 -15.06 1.50 -19.10
CA ILE A 104 -16.39 2.03 -19.44
C ILE A 104 -16.22 3.45 -19.95
N GLY A 105 -16.05 3.59 -21.26
CA GLY A 105 -15.75 4.89 -21.88
C GLY A 105 -14.43 5.46 -21.40
N ARG A 106 -14.46 6.58 -20.66
CA ARG A 106 -13.29 7.22 -20.07
C ARG A 106 -13.00 6.76 -18.62
N PHE A 107 -13.87 5.97 -18.03
CA PHE A 107 -13.71 5.45 -16.68
C PHE A 107 -13.20 4.01 -16.71
N VAL A 108 -12.26 3.69 -15.83
CA VAL A 108 -11.72 2.35 -15.66
C VAL A 108 -11.81 1.97 -14.19
N PRO A 109 -13.01 1.53 -13.71
CA PRO A 109 -13.12 0.97 -12.37
C PRO A 109 -12.25 -0.28 -12.25
N TYR A 110 -11.66 -0.46 -11.06
CA TYR A 110 -10.83 -1.61 -10.75
C TYR A 110 -10.96 -1.99 -9.28
N ALA A 111 -10.73 -3.26 -9.01
CA ALA A 111 -10.68 -3.80 -7.66
C ALA A 111 -9.64 -4.91 -7.58
N GLY A 112 -8.97 -5.02 -6.46
CA GLY A 112 -7.89 -5.98 -6.32
C GLY A 112 -7.43 -6.19 -4.88
N LEU A 113 -6.32 -6.90 -4.78
CA LEU A 113 -5.68 -7.24 -3.52
C LEU A 113 -4.18 -7.10 -3.66
N THR A 114 -3.54 -6.50 -2.65
CA THR A 114 -2.08 -6.52 -2.49
C THR A 114 -1.72 -7.40 -1.30
N ILE A 115 -0.72 -8.24 -1.51
CA ILE A 115 -0.15 -9.12 -0.48
C ILE A 115 1.33 -8.78 -0.34
N GLY A 116 1.73 -8.44 0.87
CA GLY A 116 3.10 -8.02 1.08
C GLY A 116 3.48 -7.88 2.55
N GLY A 117 4.29 -6.89 2.82
CA GLY A 117 4.72 -6.61 4.18
C GLY A 117 5.29 -5.21 4.32
N GLY A 118 5.56 -4.85 5.54
CA GLY A 118 6.08 -3.54 5.85
C GLY A 118 6.62 -3.42 7.26
N SER A 119 6.88 -2.19 7.65
CA SER A 119 7.26 -1.86 9.00
C SER A 119 6.59 -0.58 9.47
N ALA A 120 6.18 -0.59 10.73
CA ALA A 120 5.75 0.58 11.47
C ALA A 120 6.85 0.99 12.44
N SER A 121 7.14 2.27 12.55
CA SER A 121 8.05 2.83 13.54
C SER A 121 7.41 4.04 14.20
N GLY A 122 7.60 4.19 15.52
CA GLY A 122 7.09 5.32 16.29
C GLY A 122 8.17 5.91 17.15
N LEU A 123 8.23 7.23 17.20
CA LEU A 123 8.98 8.00 18.16
C LEU A 123 8.00 8.79 19.02
N ILE A 124 8.02 8.56 20.32
CA ILE A 124 7.21 9.27 21.28
C ILE A 124 8.15 10.02 22.23
N ILE A 125 7.98 11.30 22.30
CA ILE A 125 8.71 12.19 23.20
C ILE A 125 7.82 12.42 24.41
N ASN A 126 8.24 11.96 25.60
CA ASN A 126 7.44 12.01 26.81
C ASN A 126 7.66 13.30 27.60
N GLU A 127 8.90 13.79 27.66
CA GLU A 127 9.23 15.00 28.42
C GLU A 127 10.31 15.84 27.71
N PHE A 128 10.10 17.17 27.76
CA PHE A 128 11.15 18.16 27.53
C PHE A 128 11.44 18.85 28.88
N SER A 129 12.70 18.97 29.25
CA SER A 129 13.06 19.84 30.38
C SER A 129 12.88 21.30 29.95
N GLY A 130 12.00 21.99 30.66
CA GLY A 130 11.75 23.41 30.40
C GLY A 130 12.96 24.24 30.79
N GLU A 131 13.53 24.94 29.85
CA GLU A 131 14.16 26.23 29.80
C GLU A 131 14.76 26.36 28.38
N GLU A 132 14.54 27.44 27.75
CA GLU A 132 14.85 27.99 26.40
C GLU A 132 15.46 27.08 25.28
N TRP A 133 16.08 25.94 25.62
CA TRP A 133 16.63 24.92 24.71
C TRP A 133 16.36 23.53 25.29
N GLY A 134 15.09 23.10 25.25
CA GLY A 134 14.66 21.84 25.87
C GLY A 134 15.51 20.63 25.48
N GLU A 135 16.24 20.09 26.44
CA GLU A 135 16.90 18.80 26.28
C GLU A 135 15.87 17.68 26.32
N LEU A 136 16.02 16.73 25.39
CA LEU A 136 15.19 15.54 25.33
C LEU A 136 15.51 14.66 26.55
N GLN A 137 14.59 14.60 27.53
CA GLN A 137 14.84 13.81 28.78
C GLN A 137 14.35 12.37 28.66
N ASP A 138 13.24 12.13 27.92
CA ASP A 138 12.71 10.79 27.73
C ASP A 138 12.04 10.63 26.35
N ALA A 139 12.48 9.64 25.58
CA ALA A 139 11.92 9.29 24.30
C ALA A 139 11.86 7.78 24.13
N SER A 140 10.70 7.29 23.74
CA SER A 140 10.48 5.88 23.43
C SER A 140 10.43 5.67 21.93
N TYR A 141 11.28 4.77 21.42
CA TYR A 141 11.28 4.37 20.00
C TYR A 141 10.88 2.90 19.88
N GLY A 142 9.93 2.63 18.98
CA GLY A 142 9.52 1.28 18.65
C GLY A 142 9.50 1.06 17.15
N LYS A 143 9.87 -0.14 16.72
CA LYS A 143 9.77 -0.59 15.32
C LYS A 143 9.22 -2.00 15.26
N GLN A 144 8.23 -2.23 14.41
CA GLN A 144 7.65 -3.54 14.21
C GLN A 144 7.44 -3.81 12.72
N ALA A 145 7.87 -4.99 12.27
CA ALA A 145 7.53 -5.50 10.95
C ALA A 145 6.16 -6.19 10.99
N PHE A 146 5.45 -6.12 9.87
CA PHE A 146 4.14 -6.74 9.72
C PHE A 146 3.96 -7.36 8.33
N PHE A 147 3.10 -8.36 8.26
CA PHE A 147 2.54 -8.86 7.02
C PHE A 147 1.33 -7.99 6.65
N ALA A 148 1.16 -7.70 5.37
CA ALA A 148 0.13 -6.83 4.86
C ALA A 148 -0.80 -7.56 3.90
N LEU A 149 -2.10 -7.41 4.13
CA LEU A 149 -3.15 -7.69 3.17
C LEU A 149 -3.91 -6.39 2.92
N ASP A 150 -3.97 -5.98 1.68
CA ASP A 150 -4.54 -4.68 1.31
C ASP A 150 -5.58 -4.83 0.19
N PRO A 151 -6.83 -5.15 0.53
CA PRO A 151 -7.94 -5.08 -0.41
C PRO A 151 -8.19 -3.62 -0.81
N PHE A 152 -8.36 -3.40 -2.10
CA PHE A 152 -8.60 -2.07 -2.64
C PHE A 152 -9.63 -2.06 -3.76
N LEU A 153 -10.21 -0.89 -3.95
CA LEU A 153 -11.03 -0.55 -5.10
C LEU A 153 -10.66 0.86 -5.58
N GLY A 154 -10.85 1.12 -6.86
CA GLY A 154 -10.56 2.43 -7.40
C GLY A 154 -11.16 2.67 -8.76
N CYS A 155 -10.91 3.85 -9.28
CA CYS A 155 -11.31 4.22 -10.61
C CYS A 155 -10.23 5.11 -11.25
N GLU A 156 -9.89 4.81 -12.48
CA GLU A 156 -9.05 5.68 -13.30
C GLU A 156 -9.93 6.45 -14.27
N TYR A 157 -9.59 7.72 -14.49
CA TYR A 157 -10.16 8.56 -15.52
C TYR A 157 -9.14 8.80 -16.62
N VAL A 158 -9.45 8.38 -17.83
CA VAL A 158 -8.59 8.49 -19.01
C VAL A 158 -8.54 9.94 -19.47
N LEU A 159 -7.46 10.64 -19.16
CA LEU A 159 -7.18 11.99 -19.68
C LEU A 159 -6.71 11.89 -21.12
N THR A 160 -5.71 11.07 -21.35
CA THR A 160 -5.14 10.73 -22.66
C THR A 160 -4.91 9.21 -22.70
N GLU A 161 -4.56 8.67 -23.86
CA GLU A 161 -4.21 7.23 -23.97
C GLU A 161 -3.02 6.82 -23.10
N ARG A 162 -2.18 7.77 -22.69
CA ARG A 162 -0.97 7.54 -21.90
C ARG A 162 -1.05 7.99 -20.46
N ILE A 163 -2.03 8.80 -20.11
CA ILE A 163 -2.11 9.42 -18.77
C ILE A 163 -3.53 9.25 -18.24
N HIS A 164 -3.66 8.57 -17.12
CA HIS A 164 -4.90 8.45 -16.38
C HIS A 164 -4.77 9.14 -15.02
N LEU A 165 -5.82 9.82 -14.59
CA LEU A 165 -6.00 10.19 -13.18
C LEU A 165 -6.55 8.99 -12.43
N THR A 166 -6.05 8.72 -11.24
CA THR A 166 -6.57 7.62 -10.42
C THR A 166 -7.01 8.09 -9.05
N ALA A 167 -8.12 7.51 -8.59
CA ALA A 167 -8.56 7.54 -7.22
C ALA A 167 -8.69 6.09 -6.73
N LYS A 168 -8.07 5.76 -5.59
CA LYS A 168 -8.08 4.42 -4.97
C LYS A 168 -8.50 4.55 -3.52
N LEU A 169 -9.27 3.60 -3.03
CA LEU A 169 -9.63 3.40 -1.64
C LEU A 169 -9.14 2.02 -1.21
N ASP A 170 -8.50 1.93 -0.07
CA ASP A 170 -8.03 0.67 0.49
C ASP A 170 -8.24 0.57 2.00
N TRP A 171 -7.97 -0.63 2.52
CA TRP A 171 -7.91 -0.88 3.95
C TRP A 171 -6.77 -1.85 4.26
N LEU A 172 -5.66 -1.31 4.74
CA LEU A 172 -4.49 -2.12 5.10
C LEU A 172 -4.77 -2.97 6.34
N LEU A 173 -4.83 -4.28 6.14
CA LEU A 173 -4.97 -5.27 7.20
C LEU A 173 -3.59 -5.80 7.58
N MET A 174 -3.32 -5.90 8.88
CA MET A 174 -2.05 -6.36 9.44
C MET A 174 -2.28 -7.57 10.36
N PRO A 175 -2.51 -8.77 9.80
CA PRO A 175 -2.80 -9.96 10.60
C PRO A 175 -1.60 -10.45 11.41
N GLY A 176 -1.85 -11.24 12.44
CA GLY A 176 -0.82 -11.89 13.25
C GLY A 176 -0.32 -11.01 14.40
N LYS A 177 0.99 -11.00 14.63
CA LYS A 177 1.62 -10.28 15.75
C LYS A 177 1.49 -8.75 15.65
N ALA A 178 1.19 -8.25 14.48
CA ALA A 178 0.96 -6.83 14.24
C ALA A 178 -0.50 -6.40 14.48
N TRP A 179 -1.36 -7.32 14.90
CA TRP A 179 -2.75 -7.01 15.24
C TRP A 179 -2.81 -5.93 16.32
N GLY A 180 -3.52 -4.85 16.02
CA GLY A 180 -3.60 -3.67 16.89
C GLY A 180 -2.67 -2.52 16.52
N LEU A 181 -1.77 -2.68 15.54
CA LEU A 181 -1.15 -1.52 14.89
C LEU A 181 -2.24 -0.61 14.30
N PRO A 182 -1.97 0.72 14.27
CA PRO A 182 -2.93 1.64 13.71
C PRO A 182 -3.28 1.30 12.27
N ASP A 183 -4.54 0.94 12.03
CA ASP A 183 -5.11 0.63 10.74
C ASP A 183 -6.32 1.51 10.43
N GLY A 184 -6.83 1.43 9.23
CA GLY A 184 -8.02 2.17 8.81
C GLY A 184 -8.08 2.44 7.31
N PRO A 185 -9.18 3.02 6.86
CA PRO A 185 -9.39 3.33 5.46
C PRO A 185 -8.45 4.46 4.99
N ARG A 186 -7.95 4.30 3.76
CA ARG A 186 -7.09 5.30 3.11
C ARG A 186 -7.62 5.60 1.72
N ILE A 187 -7.47 6.84 1.32
CA ILE A 187 -7.82 7.32 -0.01
C ILE A 187 -6.56 7.85 -0.71
N TYR A 188 -6.45 7.52 -1.98
CA TYR A 188 -5.30 7.84 -2.82
C TYR A 188 -5.74 8.62 -4.03
N PHE A 189 -4.90 9.57 -4.44
CA PHE A 189 -5.06 10.32 -5.67
C PHE A 189 -3.71 10.43 -6.38
N GLY A 190 -3.71 10.25 -7.69
CA GLY A 190 -2.48 10.34 -8.45
C GLY A 190 -2.66 10.17 -9.94
N PHE A 191 -1.54 9.87 -10.59
CA PHE A 191 -1.46 9.66 -12.03
C PHE A 191 -0.90 8.28 -12.33
N ILE A 192 -1.47 7.65 -13.34
CA ILE A 192 -0.97 6.41 -13.93
C ILE A 192 -0.55 6.70 -15.37
N PHE A 193 0.64 6.26 -15.72
CA PHE A 193 1.20 6.32 -17.07
C PHE A 193 1.06 4.95 -17.72
N CYS A 194 0.43 4.89 -18.88
CA CYS A 194 0.16 3.66 -19.62
C CYS A 194 1.06 3.57 -20.87
N HIS A 195 1.58 2.36 -21.14
CA HIS A 195 2.47 2.06 -22.27
C HIS A 195 2.08 0.79 -23.01
#